data_c9cfe5df6400a543a8888b724a41c690
#
_entry.id   c9cfe5df6400a543a8888b724a41c690
#
_cell.length_a   1.000
_cell.length_b   1.000
_cell.length_c   1.000
_cell.angle_alpha   90.00
_cell.angle_beta   90.00
_cell.angle_gamma   90.00
#
_symmetry.space_group_name_H-M   'P 1'
#
loop_
_entity.id
_entity.type
_entity.pdbx_description
1 polymer ?
#
loop_
_entity_poly.entity_id
_entity_poly.type
_entity_poly.pdbx_seq_one_letter_code
_entity_poly.pdbx_strand_id
1 'polypeptide(L)'
;MDVLTPRGQESRAQEDRAIAIWQSRFPHIAYIHTPKDSPAVVDAILVRDGQIVGVVETKCRPQLTVLQFSMDYQSRWLVTKKKIDDGVQTAKALCVPYVGFLFLPDADLLLYQTIWRPGEGYVCDITIADTRTQATINGGSIVRTNAFIDMSKAKFIAGDENERRADLGTVPDSGEEMGGEGRGGASA
;
A
#
# COMPACT_ATOMS: atom_id res chain seq x y z
N MET A 1 -0.59 19.90 2.50
CA MET A 1 0.10 20.04 1.19
C MET A 1 -0.82 20.86 0.33
N ASP A 2 -0.33 21.88 -0.35
CA ASP A 2 -1.17 22.67 -1.26
C ASP A 2 -1.45 21.83 -2.52
N VAL A 3 -2.70 21.40 -2.69
CA VAL A 3 -3.14 20.57 -3.83
C VAL A 3 -3.03 21.28 -5.18
N LEU A 4 -2.85 22.60 -5.18
CA LEU A 4 -2.69 23.38 -6.40
C LEU A 4 -1.24 23.43 -6.91
N THR A 5 -0.28 22.98 -6.12
CA THR A 5 1.12 22.89 -6.57
C THR A 5 1.33 21.65 -7.46
N PRO A 6 2.30 21.68 -8.41
CA PRO A 6 2.64 20.48 -9.22
C PRO A 6 2.88 19.23 -8.37
N ARG A 7 3.60 19.37 -7.26
CA ARG A 7 3.86 18.28 -6.32
C ARG A 7 2.58 17.77 -5.63
N GLY A 8 1.64 18.67 -5.34
CA GLY A 8 0.34 18.31 -4.78
C GLY A 8 -0.52 17.53 -5.77
N GLN A 9 -0.50 17.95 -7.05
CA GLN A 9 -1.20 17.26 -8.13
C GLN A 9 -0.61 15.88 -8.41
N GLU A 10 0.71 15.75 -8.43
CA GLU A 10 1.40 14.45 -8.56
C GLU A 10 1.03 13.50 -7.40
N SER A 11 1.07 14.00 -6.15
CA SER A 11 0.67 13.20 -4.98
C SER A 11 -0.77 12.71 -5.09
N ARG A 12 -1.67 13.55 -5.62
CA ARG A 12 -3.07 13.18 -5.83
C ARG A 12 -3.22 12.10 -6.90
N ALA A 13 -2.53 12.25 -8.03
CA ALA A 13 -2.55 11.24 -9.09
C ALA A 13 -2.06 9.87 -8.59
N GLN A 14 -1.03 9.86 -7.73
CA GLN A 14 -0.55 8.63 -7.09
C GLN A 14 -1.59 8.03 -6.12
N GLU A 15 -2.28 8.86 -5.32
CA GLU A 15 -3.37 8.39 -4.47
C GLU A 15 -4.51 7.80 -5.31
N ASP A 16 -4.91 8.48 -6.39
CA ASP A 16 -5.96 8.00 -7.30
C ASP A 16 -5.57 6.66 -7.96
N ARG A 17 -4.30 6.48 -8.31
CA ARG A 17 -3.79 5.20 -8.82
C ARG A 17 -3.87 4.08 -7.78
N ALA A 18 -3.44 4.34 -6.55
CA ALA A 18 -3.54 3.39 -5.44
C ALA A 18 -4.98 2.94 -5.21
N ILE A 19 -5.93 3.88 -5.32
CA ILE A 19 -7.36 3.58 -5.15
C ILE A 19 -7.88 2.76 -6.31
N ALA A 20 -7.49 3.06 -7.55
CA ALA A 20 -7.88 2.27 -8.72
C ALA A 20 -7.42 0.80 -8.57
N ILE A 21 -6.18 0.57 -8.10
CA ILE A 21 -5.66 -0.76 -7.79
C ILE A 21 -6.48 -1.43 -6.68
N TRP A 22 -6.82 -0.71 -5.61
CA TRP A 22 -7.67 -1.24 -4.54
C TRP A 22 -9.06 -1.63 -5.07
N GLN A 23 -9.70 -0.75 -5.83
CA GLN A 23 -11.05 -0.95 -6.34
C GLN A 23 -11.13 -2.07 -7.40
N SER A 24 -10.07 -2.30 -8.18
CA SER A 24 -10.02 -3.45 -9.10
C SER A 24 -10.12 -4.77 -8.35
N ARG A 25 -9.50 -4.87 -7.18
CA ARG A 25 -9.52 -6.07 -6.33
C ARG A 25 -10.77 -6.18 -5.45
N PHE A 26 -11.32 -5.04 -5.02
CA PHE A 26 -12.47 -4.96 -4.11
C PHE A 26 -13.57 -4.06 -4.67
N PRO A 27 -14.19 -4.41 -5.83
CA PRO A 27 -15.16 -3.53 -6.51
C PRO A 27 -16.44 -3.28 -5.70
N HIS A 28 -16.71 -4.12 -4.70
CA HIS A 28 -17.85 -3.98 -3.80
C HIS A 28 -17.58 -3.08 -2.57
N ILE A 29 -16.37 -2.54 -2.43
CA ILE A 29 -16.00 -1.62 -1.35
C ILE A 29 -15.64 -0.28 -1.97
N ALA A 30 -16.51 0.71 -1.84
CA ALA A 30 -16.22 2.05 -2.29
C ALA A 30 -15.19 2.73 -1.38
N TYR A 31 -14.20 3.37 -1.98
CA TYR A 31 -13.26 4.26 -1.32
C TYR A 31 -13.75 5.70 -1.48
N ILE A 32 -14.13 6.35 -0.39
CA ILE A 32 -14.66 7.72 -0.39
C ILE A 32 -13.64 8.63 0.28
N HIS A 33 -13.05 9.53 -0.50
CA HIS A 33 -12.13 10.53 0.01
C HIS A 33 -12.78 11.45 1.03
N THR A 34 -12.04 11.79 2.06
CA THR A 34 -12.39 12.97 2.87
C THR A 34 -12.06 14.26 2.10
N PRO A 35 -12.71 15.39 2.42
CA PRO A 35 -12.41 16.66 1.77
C PRO A 35 -10.91 16.99 1.82
N LYS A 36 -10.36 17.40 0.67
CA LYS A 36 -8.92 17.73 0.53
C LYS A 36 -8.63 19.22 0.70
N ASP A 37 -9.66 20.04 0.72
CA ASP A 37 -9.64 21.49 0.92
C ASP A 37 -9.67 21.91 2.39
N SER A 38 -9.90 20.95 3.29
CA SER A 38 -9.91 21.14 4.74
C SER A 38 -9.06 20.09 5.45
N PRO A 39 -8.55 20.38 6.66
CA PRO A 39 -7.83 19.40 7.46
C PRO A 39 -8.73 18.22 7.81
N ALA A 40 -8.44 17.04 7.22
CA ALA A 40 -9.12 15.81 7.54
C ALA A 40 -8.27 14.93 8.47
N VAL A 41 -8.92 14.29 9.42
CA VAL A 41 -8.27 13.40 10.41
C VAL A 41 -7.87 12.07 9.83
N VAL A 42 -8.58 11.61 8.78
CA VAL A 42 -8.29 10.41 7.98
C VAL A 42 -8.37 10.78 6.50
N ASP A 43 -7.72 9.99 5.64
CA ASP A 43 -7.69 10.30 4.19
C ASP A 43 -8.95 9.83 3.47
N ALA A 44 -9.60 8.76 3.97
CA ALA A 44 -10.83 8.23 3.40
C ALA A 44 -11.63 7.33 4.36
N ILE A 45 -12.85 7.02 3.92
CA ILE A 45 -13.68 5.96 4.50
C ILE A 45 -13.92 4.87 3.45
N LEU A 46 -14.03 3.63 3.91
CA LEU A 46 -14.45 2.48 3.10
C LEU A 46 -15.93 2.23 3.35
N VAL A 47 -16.69 2.09 2.26
CA VAL A 47 -18.14 1.86 2.33
C VAL A 47 -18.49 0.61 1.54
N ARG A 48 -19.30 -0.26 2.16
CA ARG A 48 -19.87 -1.45 1.53
C ARG A 48 -21.38 -1.52 1.87
N ASP A 49 -22.20 -1.70 0.86
CA ASP A 49 -23.67 -1.80 1.02
C ASP A 49 -24.27 -0.63 1.83
N GLY A 50 -23.77 0.58 1.60
CA GLY A 50 -24.18 1.81 2.28
C GLY A 50 -23.70 1.96 3.73
N GLN A 51 -22.90 1.04 4.24
CA GLN A 51 -22.34 1.08 5.59
C GLN A 51 -20.85 1.39 5.58
N ILE A 52 -20.37 2.19 6.53
CA ILE A 52 -18.94 2.42 6.73
C ILE A 52 -18.33 1.13 7.30
N VAL A 53 -17.32 0.58 6.60
CA VAL A 53 -16.64 -0.67 6.99
C VAL A 53 -15.17 -0.48 7.31
N GLY A 54 -14.67 0.74 7.23
CA GLY A 54 -13.29 1.07 7.60
C GLY A 54 -12.97 2.54 7.42
N VAL A 55 -11.90 3.00 8.06
CA VAL A 55 -11.26 4.30 7.81
C VAL A 55 -9.83 4.07 7.36
N VAL A 56 -9.29 4.96 6.52
CA VAL A 56 -8.02 4.74 5.83
C VAL A 56 -7.08 5.93 5.99
N GLU A 57 -5.81 5.63 6.23
CA GLU A 57 -4.68 6.53 5.97
C GLU A 57 -3.93 6.01 4.74
N THR A 58 -3.71 6.86 3.77
CA THR A 58 -3.00 6.52 2.53
C THR A 58 -1.69 7.31 2.45
N LYS A 59 -0.63 6.62 2.04
CA LYS A 59 0.67 7.24 1.82
C LYS A 59 1.30 6.71 0.55
N CYS A 60 1.70 7.63 -0.33
CA CYS A 60 2.50 7.30 -1.51
C CYS A 60 3.97 7.56 -1.22
N ARG A 61 4.83 6.68 -1.68
CA ARG A 61 6.29 6.77 -1.55
C ARG A 61 6.95 6.62 -2.93
N PRO A 62 6.93 7.70 -3.75
CA PRO A 62 7.68 7.69 -4.99
C PRO A 62 9.18 7.52 -4.69
N GLN A 63 9.91 6.96 -5.63
CA GLN A 63 11.36 6.69 -5.53
C GLN A 63 11.76 5.67 -4.44
N LEU A 64 10.79 5.02 -3.81
CA LEU A 64 11.05 3.93 -2.87
C LEU A 64 10.76 2.59 -3.57
N THR A 65 11.81 1.86 -3.89
CA THR A 65 11.67 0.52 -4.47
C THR A 65 11.23 -0.50 -3.42
N VAL A 66 10.63 -1.61 -3.85
CA VAL A 66 10.25 -2.72 -2.95
C VAL A 66 11.46 -3.25 -2.19
N LEU A 67 12.62 -3.37 -2.88
CA LEU A 67 13.86 -3.85 -2.26
C LEU A 67 14.33 -2.89 -1.16
N GLN A 68 14.39 -1.59 -1.43
CA GLN A 68 14.74 -0.60 -0.42
C GLN A 68 13.76 -0.62 0.75
N PHE A 69 12.45 -0.72 0.48
CA PHE A 69 11.45 -0.79 1.54
C PHE A 69 11.67 -2.00 2.45
N SER A 70 11.93 -3.17 1.87
CA SER A 70 12.15 -4.40 2.65
C SER A 70 13.50 -4.44 3.38
N MET A 71 14.59 -4.00 2.73
CA MET A 71 15.94 -4.15 3.26
C MET A 71 16.37 -2.94 4.10
N ASP A 72 16.28 -1.73 3.54
CA ASP A 72 16.80 -0.53 4.20
C ASP A 72 15.84 -0.02 5.27
N TYR A 73 14.53 -0.11 5.01
CA TYR A 73 13.48 0.31 5.94
C TYR A 73 12.88 -0.85 6.76
N GLN A 74 13.37 -2.10 6.57
CA GLN A 74 12.90 -3.29 7.29
C GLN A 74 11.37 -3.44 7.23
N SER A 75 10.77 -3.15 6.08
CA SER A 75 9.32 -3.10 5.87
C SER A 75 8.57 -2.17 6.84
N ARG A 76 9.22 -1.15 7.36
CA ARG A 76 8.61 -0.19 8.29
C ARG A 76 8.10 1.04 7.56
N TRP A 77 6.82 1.27 7.68
CA TRP A 77 6.14 2.45 7.14
C TRP A 77 6.10 3.57 8.18
N LEU A 78 6.70 4.71 7.84
CA LEU A 78 6.74 5.90 8.69
C LEU A 78 5.49 6.77 8.46
N VAL A 79 4.75 7.00 9.54
CA VAL A 79 3.59 7.91 9.62
C VAL A 79 3.75 8.81 10.84
N THR A 80 3.26 10.05 10.79
CA THR A 80 3.22 10.89 12.00
C THR A 80 2.34 10.26 13.06
N LYS A 81 2.81 10.16 14.31
CA LYS A 81 2.04 9.55 15.42
C LYS A 81 0.64 10.16 15.54
N LYS A 82 0.52 11.48 15.39
CA LYS A 82 -0.78 12.16 15.43
C LYS A 82 -1.79 11.58 14.42
N LYS A 83 -1.37 11.24 13.21
CA LYS A 83 -2.24 10.63 12.20
C LYS A 83 -2.75 9.24 12.63
N ILE A 84 -1.90 8.48 13.30
CA ILE A 84 -2.30 7.18 13.85
C ILE A 84 -3.31 7.36 14.99
N ASP A 85 -3.05 8.29 15.92
CA ASP A 85 -3.94 8.57 17.03
C ASP A 85 -5.32 9.04 16.53
N ASP A 86 -5.34 9.99 15.60
CA ASP A 86 -6.57 10.55 15.01
C ASP A 86 -7.35 9.45 14.24
N GLY A 87 -6.65 8.64 13.46
CA GLY A 87 -7.25 7.52 12.72
C GLY A 87 -7.86 6.47 13.63
N VAL A 88 -7.16 6.09 14.70
CA VAL A 88 -7.68 5.14 15.70
C VAL A 88 -8.87 5.72 16.46
N GLN A 89 -8.86 7.02 16.82
CA GLN A 89 -10.02 7.65 17.46
C GLN A 89 -11.25 7.67 16.54
N THR A 90 -11.06 7.99 15.26
CA THR A 90 -12.13 7.95 14.25
C THR A 90 -12.68 6.53 14.08
N ALA A 91 -11.80 5.54 13.96
CA ALA A 91 -12.16 4.13 13.86
C ALA A 91 -12.96 3.64 15.08
N LYS A 92 -12.56 4.04 16.29
CA LYS A 92 -13.29 3.76 17.55
C LYS A 92 -14.68 4.37 17.55
N ALA A 93 -14.79 5.65 17.18
CA ALA A 93 -16.07 6.36 17.15
C ALA A 93 -17.08 5.72 16.17
N LEU A 94 -16.58 5.20 15.05
CA LEU A 94 -17.38 4.54 14.02
C LEU A 94 -17.51 3.01 14.23
N CYS A 95 -16.81 2.46 15.21
CA CYS A 95 -16.75 1.01 15.49
C CYS A 95 -16.30 0.18 14.27
N VAL A 96 -15.29 0.66 13.52
CA VAL A 96 -14.76 0.03 12.31
C VAL A 96 -13.24 -0.09 12.35
N PRO A 97 -12.60 -0.95 11.53
CA PRO A 97 -11.14 -1.03 11.42
C PRO A 97 -10.50 0.27 10.92
N TYR A 98 -9.28 0.53 11.39
CA TYR A 98 -8.36 1.51 10.80
C TYR A 98 -7.35 0.78 9.92
N VAL A 99 -7.28 1.15 8.65
CA VAL A 99 -6.49 0.47 7.62
C VAL A 99 -5.42 1.43 7.09
N GLY A 100 -4.22 0.94 6.94
CA GLY A 100 -3.12 1.65 6.30
C GLY A 100 -2.93 1.20 4.86
N PHE A 101 -2.79 2.17 3.95
CA PHE A 101 -2.45 1.99 2.55
C PHE A 101 -1.09 2.62 2.29
N LEU A 102 -0.12 1.81 1.86
CA LEU A 102 1.18 2.26 1.40
C LEU A 102 1.33 1.93 -0.08
N PHE A 103 1.37 2.96 -0.92
CA PHE A 103 1.56 2.81 -2.34
C PHE A 103 3.02 3.12 -2.73
N LEU A 104 3.62 2.23 -3.50
CA LEU A 104 4.95 2.34 -4.10
C LEU A 104 4.78 2.56 -5.61
N PRO A 105 4.73 3.82 -6.09
CA PRO A 105 4.40 4.14 -7.48
C PRO A 105 5.34 3.49 -8.49
N ASP A 106 6.65 3.45 -8.20
CA ASP A 106 7.66 2.90 -9.13
C ASP A 106 7.49 1.40 -9.37
N ALA A 107 6.86 0.70 -8.42
CA ALA A 107 6.54 -0.72 -8.52
C ALA A 107 5.07 -0.97 -8.89
N ASP A 108 4.27 0.08 -9.01
CA ASP A 108 2.80 0.01 -9.15
C ASP A 108 2.17 -0.95 -8.12
N LEU A 109 2.64 -0.88 -6.88
CA LEU A 109 2.35 -1.83 -5.81
C LEU A 109 1.64 -1.14 -4.64
N LEU A 110 0.45 -1.62 -4.30
CA LEU A 110 -0.28 -1.21 -3.11
C LEU A 110 -0.12 -2.26 -2.01
N LEU A 111 0.52 -1.87 -0.89
CA LEU A 111 0.50 -2.64 0.34
C LEU A 111 -0.63 -2.12 1.24
N TYR A 112 -1.35 -3.03 1.90
CA TYR A 112 -2.39 -2.66 2.83
C TYR A 112 -2.47 -3.62 4.01
N GLN A 113 -2.78 -3.05 5.19
CA GLN A 113 -3.09 -3.87 6.37
C GLN A 113 -3.94 -3.11 7.37
N THR A 114 -4.66 -3.86 8.20
CA THR A 114 -5.35 -3.31 9.35
C THR A 114 -4.32 -2.93 10.41
N ILE A 115 -4.39 -1.69 10.89
CA ILE A 115 -3.52 -1.16 11.95
C ILE A 115 -4.20 -1.35 13.31
N TRP A 116 -5.50 -1.08 13.36
CA TRP A 116 -6.31 -1.20 14.58
C TRP A 116 -7.68 -1.80 14.26
N ARG A 117 -8.24 -2.56 15.20
CA ARG A 117 -9.56 -3.19 15.05
C ARG A 117 -10.38 -3.07 16.34
N PRO A 118 -11.71 -2.85 16.24
CA PRO A 118 -12.61 -2.87 17.40
C PRO A 118 -12.47 -4.19 18.18
N GLY A 119 -12.37 -4.09 19.51
CA GLY A 119 -12.25 -5.26 20.40
C GLY A 119 -10.86 -5.89 20.49
N GLU A 120 -9.98 -5.69 19.49
CA GLU A 120 -8.64 -6.28 19.47
C GLU A 120 -7.53 -5.23 19.77
N GLY A 121 -7.76 -3.94 19.47
CA GLY A 121 -6.75 -2.90 19.59
C GLY A 121 -5.82 -2.85 18.38
N TYR A 122 -4.54 -2.53 18.59
CA TYR A 122 -3.52 -2.59 17.53
C TYR A 122 -3.25 -4.05 17.14
N VAL A 123 -3.31 -4.34 15.84
CA VAL A 123 -3.15 -5.69 15.27
C VAL A 123 -1.87 -5.86 14.46
N CYS A 124 -1.00 -4.85 14.51
CA CYS A 124 0.35 -4.88 13.95
C CYS A 124 1.33 -4.21 14.92
N ASP A 125 2.61 -4.49 14.77
CA ASP A 125 3.67 -3.89 15.58
C ASP A 125 3.89 -2.43 15.17
N ILE A 126 3.93 -1.54 16.17
CA ILE A 126 4.16 -0.11 15.99
C ILE A 126 5.25 0.34 16.96
N THR A 127 6.31 0.92 16.42
CA THR A 127 7.36 1.56 17.21
C THR A 127 7.19 3.07 17.13
N ILE A 128 7.25 3.76 18.28
CA ILE A 128 7.17 5.22 18.36
C ILE A 128 8.57 5.78 18.61
N ALA A 129 8.96 6.77 17.81
CA ALA A 129 10.22 7.47 18.00
C ALA A 129 10.16 8.92 17.50
N ASP A 130 10.92 9.78 18.12
CA ASP A 130 11.16 11.12 17.62
C ASP A 130 12.21 11.07 16.51
N THR A 131 11.85 11.56 15.34
CA THR A 131 12.75 11.61 14.20
C THR A 131 12.74 12.98 13.55
N ARG A 132 13.91 13.34 12.98
CA ARG A 132 14.03 14.56 12.20
C ARG A 132 13.44 14.31 10.82
N THR A 133 12.41 15.06 10.48
CA THR A 133 11.77 15.03 9.17
C THR A 133 11.92 16.36 8.47
N GLN A 134 11.89 16.35 7.14
CA GLN A 134 11.96 17.56 6.34
C GLN A 134 10.71 18.44 6.60
N ALA A 135 10.88 19.72 6.81
CA ALA A 135 9.78 20.67 6.86
C ALA A 135 9.17 20.82 5.45
N THR A 136 7.84 20.95 5.40
CA THR A 136 7.11 20.76 4.13
C THR A 136 7.08 21.99 3.23
N ILE A 137 7.11 23.21 3.75
CA ILE A 137 6.82 24.41 2.95
C ILE A 137 8.04 25.33 2.82
N ASN A 138 8.81 25.56 3.89
CA ASN A 138 9.87 26.56 3.91
C ASN A 138 11.29 25.97 3.93
N GLY A 139 11.43 24.69 3.66
CA GLY A 139 12.71 24.00 3.84
C GLY A 139 13.03 23.77 5.33
N GLY A 140 14.23 23.27 5.61
CA GLY A 140 14.68 22.96 6.96
C GLY A 140 14.20 21.58 7.46
N SER A 141 14.41 21.31 8.74
CA SER A 141 14.03 20.05 9.38
C SER A 141 13.30 20.32 10.68
N ILE A 142 12.36 19.45 11.00
CA ILE A 142 11.61 19.49 12.27
C ILE A 142 11.65 18.10 12.91
N VAL A 143 11.82 18.06 14.21
CA VAL A 143 11.66 16.81 14.98
C VAL A 143 10.17 16.58 15.22
N ARG A 144 9.71 15.38 14.89
CA ARG A 144 8.33 14.94 15.09
C ARG A 144 8.31 13.55 15.70
N THR A 145 7.34 13.33 16.55
CA THR A 145 7.02 11.97 17.01
C THR A 145 6.34 11.22 15.88
N ASN A 146 6.99 10.17 15.41
CA ASN A 146 6.52 9.33 14.31
C ASN A 146 6.24 7.91 14.81
N ALA A 147 5.32 7.24 14.13
CA ALA A 147 5.02 5.83 14.25
C ALA A 147 5.67 5.09 13.07
N PHE A 148 6.34 4.00 13.37
CA PHE A 148 6.89 3.06 12.40
C PHE A 148 6.04 1.80 12.46
N ILE A 149 5.21 1.61 11.44
CA ILE A 149 4.27 0.49 11.35
C ILE A 149 4.97 -0.66 10.63
N ASP A 150 5.01 -1.82 11.24
CA ASP A 150 5.52 -3.03 10.59
C ASP A 150 4.54 -3.51 9.51
N MET A 151 4.99 -3.46 8.26
CA MET A 151 4.25 -3.88 7.07
C MET A 151 4.74 -5.24 6.53
N SER A 152 5.58 -5.97 7.27
CA SER A 152 6.12 -7.27 6.82
C SER A 152 5.04 -8.31 6.57
N LYS A 153 3.89 -8.18 7.25
CA LYS A 153 2.71 -9.04 7.08
C LYS A 153 1.59 -8.37 6.27
N ALA A 154 1.84 -7.22 5.67
CA ALA A 154 0.85 -6.53 4.85
C ALA A 154 0.49 -7.38 3.63
N LYS A 155 -0.77 -7.34 3.25
CA LYS A 155 -1.21 -7.83 1.94
C LYS A 155 -0.80 -6.83 0.87
N PHE A 156 -0.65 -7.31 -0.35
CA PHE A 156 -0.32 -6.44 -1.49
C PHE A 156 -1.21 -6.74 -2.69
N ILE A 157 -1.35 -5.73 -3.54
CA ILE A 157 -2.01 -5.81 -4.83
C ILE A 157 -1.06 -5.12 -5.82
N ALA A 158 -0.67 -5.84 -6.88
CA ALA A 158 0.04 -5.25 -8.01
C ALA A 158 -0.95 -4.62 -8.98
N GLY A 159 -0.56 -3.51 -9.63
CA GLY A 159 -1.35 -2.97 -10.72
C GLY A 159 -1.26 -3.85 -11.97
N ASP A 160 -2.21 -3.68 -12.87
CA ASP A 160 -2.41 -4.54 -14.05
C ASP A 160 -1.18 -4.72 -14.95
N GLU A 161 -0.31 -3.71 -15.01
CA GLU A 161 0.94 -3.80 -15.80
C GLU A 161 1.94 -4.81 -15.22
N ASN A 162 1.98 -4.95 -13.90
CA ASN A 162 2.86 -5.90 -13.23
C ASN A 162 2.25 -7.32 -13.18
N GLU A 163 0.93 -7.45 -13.14
CA GLU A 163 0.26 -8.75 -13.27
C GLU A 163 0.57 -9.36 -14.65
N ARG A 164 0.51 -8.58 -15.74
CA ARG A 164 0.88 -9.02 -17.09
C ARG A 164 2.36 -9.41 -17.23
N ARG A 165 3.27 -8.76 -16.50
CA ARG A 165 4.70 -9.12 -16.49
C ARG A 165 4.98 -10.38 -15.69
N ALA A 166 4.23 -10.63 -14.62
CA ALA A 166 4.33 -11.87 -13.84
C ALA A 166 3.85 -13.08 -14.65
N ASP A 167 2.76 -12.93 -15.42
CA ASP A 167 2.23 -13.96 -16.32
C ASP A 167 3.17 -14.26 -17.51
N LEU A 168 3.92 -13.26 -17.99
CA LEU A 168 4.91 -13.44 -19.06
C LEU A 168 6.22 -14.08 -18.57
N GLY A 169 6.44 -14.16 -17.26
CA GLY A 169 7.63 -14.77 -16.64
C GLY A 169 7.57 -16.28 -16.46
N THR A 170 6.42 -16.90 -16.59
CA THR A 170 6.26 -18.36 -16.65
C THR A 170 6.36 -18.83 -18.12
N VAL A 171 7.61 -18.94 -18.61
CA VAL A 171 7.88 -19.70 -19.84
C VAL A 171 7.51 -21.16 -19.53
N PRO A 172 6.56 -21.78 -20.24
CA PRO A 172 6.33 -23.21 -20.09
C PRO A 172 7.61 -23.92 -20.53
N ASP A 173 8.14 -24.72 -19.65
CA ASP A 173 9.22 -25.65 -19.93
C ASP A 173 8.76 -26.58 -21.06
N SER A 174 9.16 -26.23 -22.28
CA SER A 174 8.96 -27.07 -23.44
C SER A 174 9.92 -28.25 -23.34
N GLY A 175 9.50 -29.26 -22.60
CA GLY A 175 10.13 -30.57 -22.63
C GLY A 175 10.09 -31.11 -24.05
N GLU A 176 11.17 -30.94 -24.79
CA GLU A 176 11.46 -31.70 -26.00
C GLU A 176 11.68 -33.15 -25.62
N GLU A 177 10.63 -33.98 -25.74
CA GLU A 177 10.77 -35.42 -25.89
C GLU A 177 11.48 -35.70 -27.23
N MET A 178 12.79 -35.91 -27.17
CA MET A 178 13.55 -36.51 -28.27
C MET A 178 13.20 -37.99 -28.36
N GLY A 179 12.21 -38.29 -29.18
CA GLY A 179 11.93 -39.63 -29.61
C GLY A 179 13.07 -40.23 -30.40
N GLY A 180 13.83 -41.13 -29.77
CA GLY A 180 14.83 -41.96 -30.43
C GLY A 180 14.16 -43.12 -31.20
N GLU A 181 14.02 -42.99 -32.49
CA GLU A 181 13.71 -44.13 -33.38
C GLU A 181 14.91 -45.06 -33.44
N GLY A 182 14.79 -46.22 -32.80
CA GLY A 182 15.68 -47.34 -32.95
C GLY A 182 15.26 -48.18 -34.17
N ARG A 183 15.99 -48.06 -35.29
CA ARG A 183 15.85 -48.95 -36.43
C ARG A 183 16.45 -50.31 -36.10
N GLY A 184 15.66 -51.31 -36.39
CA GLY A 184 16.05 -52.71 -36.40
C GLY A 184 17.07 -53.03 -37.49
N GLY A 185 17.84 -54.02 -37.28
CA GLY A 185 18.71 -54.73 -38.23
C GLY A 185 18.67 -56.20 -37.97
N ALA A 186 18.09 -56.93 -38.90
CA ALA A 186 18.06 -58.37 -38.96
C ALA A 186 19.37 -58.92 -39.52
N SER A 187 19.62 -60.18 -39.23
CA SER A 187 20.35 -61.21 -39.99
C SER A 187 21.44 -61.90 -39.17
N ALA A 188 21.35 -63.06 -39.01
CA ALA A 188 21.66 -64.38 -39.48
C ALA A 188 21.78 -65.38 -38.32
#